data_91565de7b2737291b7a0ae98f2aca795
#
_entry.id   91565de7b2737291b7a0ae98f2aca795
#
_cell.length_a   1.000
_cell.length_b   1.000
_cell.length_c   1.000
_cell.angle_alpha   90.00
_cell.angle_beta   90.00
_cell.angle_gamma   90.00
#
_symmetry.space_group_name_H-M   'P 1'
#
loop_
_entity.id
_entity.type
_entity.pdbx_description
1 polymer ?
#
loop_
_entity_poly.entity_id
_entity_poly.type
_entity_poly.pdbx_seq_one_letter_code
_entity_poly.pdbx_strand_id
1 'polypeptide(L)'
;MKKLFLLLAIFSLFTMSAFAVSLDELRNSPERYKLVISNPRTDQYVEIPSINVVRYSPPYYVINSRTYIVRYENNVITAIDMTYFYDYNQSIASLANKFYTAEDVLKKIKLNSGIKSQMKGSISFNYDGSQISTYTKYNLSNPKYDPQKSDMTSASYATAAFSFYKAYNMYFNQLFDEDFF
;
A
#
# COMPACT_ATOMS: atom_id res chain seq x y z
N MET A 1 44.55 6.35 -4.53
CA MET A 1 43.82 5.12 -4.92
C MET A 1 43.29 4.32 -3.73
N LYS A 2 44.08 4.01 -2.67
CA LYS A 2 43.60 3.24 -1.48
C LYS A 2 42.36 3.86 -0.77
N LYS A 3 42.27 5.21 -0.66
CA LYS A 3 41.15 5.89 -0.02
C LYS A 3 39.86 5.82 -0.84
N LEU A 4 39.95 5.78 -2.18
CA LEU A 4 38.81 5.65 -3.09
C LEU A 4 38.21 4.24 -3.03
N PHE A 5 39.06 3.20 -2.93
CA PHE A 5 38.63 1.81 -2.75
C PHE A 5 37.92 1.59 -1.41
N LEU A 6 38.38 2.24 -0.34
CA LEU A 6 37.75 2.16 0.98
C LEU A 6 36.34 2.80 0.96
N LEU A 7 36.19 3.94 0.27
CA LEU A 7 34.90 4.61 0.12
C LEU A 7 33.90 3.75 -0.69
N LEU A 8 34.35 3.12 -1.79
CA LEU A 8 33.52 2.20 -2.58
C LEU A 8 33.13 0.95 -1.79
N ALA A 9 34.05 0.40 -0.97
CA ALA A 9 33.76 -0.75 -0.11
C ALA A 9 32.73 -0.42 0.98
N ILE A 10 32.78 0.79 1.55
CA ILE A 10 31.78 1.25 2.52
C ILE A 10 30.42 1.46 1.85
N PHE A 11 30.37 2.02 0.64
CA PHE A 11 29.12 2.19 -0.13
C PHE A 11 28.49 0.83 -0.51
N SER A 12 29.29 -0.19 -0.82
CA SER A 12 28.77 -1.52 -1.16
C SER A 12 28.19 -2.29 0.03
N LEU A 13 28.57 -1.94 1.26
CA LEU A 13 28.01 -2.53 2.50
C LEU A 13 26.60 -1.98 2.83
N PHE A 14 26.24 -0.81 2.31
CA PHE A 14 24.91 -0.21 2.52
C PHE A 14 23.86 -0.66 1.50
N THR A 15 24.22 -1.40 0.46
CA THR A 15 23.27 -1.81 -0.61
C THR A 15 22.62 -3.17 -0.40
N MET A 16 22.92 -3.91 0.68
CA MET A 16 22.49 -5.31 0.83
C MET A 16 21.29 -5.56 1.76
N SER A 17 20.56 -4.57 2.22
CA SER A 17 19.35 -4.85 3.04
C SER A 17 18.10 -4.06 2.66
N ALA A 18 17.93 -3.73 1.37
CA ALA A 18 16.79 -2.93 0.91
C ALA A 18 15.42 -3.61 1.08
N PHE A 19 15.36 -4.87 1.53
CA PHE A 19 14.10 -5.62 1.62
C PHE A 19 13.87 -6.31 2.97
N ALA A 20 14.90 -6.55 3.78
CA ALA A 20 14.73 -7.20 5.07
C ALA A 20 14.01 -6.26 6.04
N VAL A 21 12.91 -6.71 6.64
CA VAL A 21 12.18 -5.99 7.66
C VAL A 21 11.76 -6.96 8.76
N SER A 22 12.05 -6.61 10.01
CA SER A 22 11.62 -7.37 11.18
C SER A 22 10.26 -6.88 11.69
N LEU A 23 9.60 -7.70 12.51
CA LEU A 23 8.35 -7.29 13.18
C LEU A 23 8.61 -6.11 14.13
N ASP A 24 9.75 -6.12 14.82
CA ASP A 24 10.13 -5.04 15.73
C ASP A 24 10.34 -3.72 14.98
N GLU A 25 10.96 -3.76 13.79
CA GLU A 25 11.13 -2.57 12.95
C GLU A 25 9.78 -2.01 12.48
N LEU A 26 8.85 -2.88 12.03
CA LEU A 26 7.50 -2.45 11.65
C LEU A 26 6.75 -1.75 12.78
N ARG A 27 6.88 -2.24 14.01
CA ARG A 27 6.18 -1.73 15.19
C ARG A 27 6.81 -0.47 15.79
N ASN A 28 8.13 -0.39 15.74
CA ASN A 28 8.89 0.65 16.45
C ASN A 28 9.30 1.84 15.56
N SER A 29 8.95 1.83 14.27
CA SER A 29 9.28 2.90 13.32
C SER A 29 8.00 3.45 12.64
N PRO A 30 7.04 4.05 13.39
CA PRO A 30 5.76 4.50 12.86
C PRO A 30 5.89 5.65 11.85
N GLU A 31 7.02 6.39 11.88
CA GLU A 31 7.35 7.42 10.90
C GLU A 31 7.68 6.83 9.52
N ARG A 32 8.10 5.57 9.48
CA ARG A 32 8.40 4.83 8.24
C ARG A 32 7.28 3.87 7.86
N TYR A 33 6.67 3.19 8.83
CA TYR A 33 5.64 2.18 8.62
C TYR A 33 4.35 2.56 9.33
N LYS A 34 3.35 2.98 8.56
CA LYS A 34 2.02 3.26 9.11
C LYS A 34 1.21 1.98 9.25
N LEU A 35 0.82 1.63 10.45
CA LEU A 35 -0.19 0.61 10.71
C LEU A 35 -1.55 1.13 10.21
N VAL A 36 -2.16 0.45 9.25
CA VAL A 36 -3.46 0.83 8.65
C VAL A 36 -4.57 -0.14 9.00
N ILE A 37 -4.24 -1.39 9.26
CA ILE A 37 -5.19 -2.43 9.71
C ILE A 37 -4.54 -3.24 10.81
N SER A 38 -5.31 -3.51 11.88
CA SER A 38 -4.93 -4.43 12.93
C SER A 38 -6.15 -5.28 13.33
N ASN A 39 -5.95 -6.58 13.39
CA ASN A 39 -6.94 -7.53 13.88
C ASN A 39 -6.22 -8.74 14.51
N PRO A 40 -6.93 -9.68 15.22
CA PRO A 40 -6.29 -10.79 15.92
C PRO A 40 -5.44 -11.73 15.06
N ARG A 41 -5.56 -11.69 13.73
CA ARG A 41 -4.83 -12.59 12.83
C ARG A 41 -3.76 -11.89 12.03
N THR A 42 -3.93 -10.56 11.77
CA THR A 42 -3.05 -9.83 10.87
C THR A 42 -2.91 -8.37 11.26
N ASP A 43 -1.69 -7.83 11.12
CA ASP A 43 -1.44 -6.40 10.99
C ASP A 43 -1.05 -6.08 9.54
N GLN A 44 -1.42 -4.90 9.09
CA GLN A 44 -1.03 -4.42 7.76
C GLN A 44 -0.46 -3.00 7.85
N TYR A 45 0.75 -2.84 7.30
CA TYR A 45 1.50 -1.60 7.31
C TYR A 45 1.72 -1.09 5.90
N VAL A 46 1.78 0.22 5.73
CA VAL A 46 2.25 0.89 4.50
C VAL A 46 3.61 1.52 4.77
N GLU A 47 4.58 1.24 3.92
CA GLU A 47 5.89 1.89 3.96
C GLU A 47 5.79 3.29 3.35
N ILE A 48 5.81 4.33 4.20
CA ILE A 48 5.61 5.73 3.80
C ILE A 48 6.61 6.17 2.71
N PRO A 49 7.93 5.91 2.83
CA PRO A 49 8.90 6.29 1.79
C PRO A 49 8.71 5.59 0.43
N SER A 50 7.95 4.48 0.39
CA SER A 50 7.67 3.76 -0.85
C SER A 50 6.54 4.37 -1.68
N ILE A 51 5.77 5.30 -1.09
CA ILE A 51 4.65 5.94 -1.76
C ILE A 51 5.17 6.84 -2.88
N ASN A 52 4.82 6.49 -4.11
CA ASN A 52 5.27 7.19 -5.31
C ASN A 52 4.12 7.43 -6.29
N VAL A 53 3.92 8.69 -6.66
CA VAL A 53 2.93 9.09 -7.66
C VAL A 53 3.44 8.72 -9.05
N VAL A 54 2.75 7.77 -9.70
CA VAL A 54 3.06 7.33 -11.07
C VAL A 54 2.33 8.19 -12.08
N ARG A 55 1.09 8.59 -11.77
CA ARG A 55 0.25 9.41 -12.64
C ARG A 55 -0.59 10.38 -11.83
N TYR A 56 -0.50 11.65 -12.17
CA TYR A 56 -1.39 12.72 -11.72
C TYR A 56 -2.14 13.27 -12.93
N SER A 57 -3.39 12.89 -13.10
CA SER A 57 -4.26 13.32 -14.20
C SER A 57 -5.70 13.31 -13.74
N PRO A 58 -6.13 14.33 -12.94
CA PRO A 58 -7.49 14.37 -12.41
C PRO A 58 -8.52 14.16 -13.50
N PRO A 59 -9.57 13.36 -13.27
CA PRO A 59 -9.92 12.70 -12.00
C PRO A 59 -9.23 11.35 -11.77
N TYR A 60 -8.25 10.95 -12.59
CA TYR A 60 -7.57 9.65 -12.53
C TYR A 60 -6.16 9.79 -11.96
N TYR A 61 -5.84 8.95 -10.97
CA TYR A 61 -4.54 8.93 -10.33
C TYR A 61 -3.98 7.52 -10.26
N VAL A 62 -2.67 7.39 -10.24
CA VAL A 62 -1.98 6.10 -10.03
C VAL A 62 -0.85 6.30 -9.04
N ILE A 63 -0.84 5.48 -7.98
CA ILE A 63 0.17 5.49 -6.93
C ILE A 63 0.73 4.08 -6.75
N ASN A 64 2.05 3.97 -6.63
CA ASN A 64 2.69 2.77 -6.14
C ASN A 64 2.98 2.92 -4.65
N SER A 65 2.89 1.82 -3.91
CA SER A 65 3.43 1.72 -2.54
C SER A 65 3.80 0.28 -2.20
N ARG A 66 4.60 0.10 -1.15
CA ARG A 66 4.87 -1.19 -0.53
C ARG A 66 4.05 -1.35 0.72
N THR A 67 3.43 -2.52 0.84
CA THR A 67 2.61 -2.91 1.98
C THR A 67 3.20 -4.15 2.63
N TYR A 68 3.23 -4.20 3.96
CA TYR A 68 3.64 -5.36 4.73
C TYR A 68 2.44 -5.98 5.41
N ILE A 69 2.23 -7.28 5.23
CA ILE A 69 1.21 -8.06 5.89
C ILE A 69 1.89 -8.99 6.88
N VAL A 70 1.67 -8.75 8.17
CA VAL A 70 2.09 -9.62 9.26
C VAL A 70 0.99 -10.65 9.49
N ARG A 71 1.31 -11.95 9.40
CA ARG A 71 0.39 -13.04 9.70
C ARG A 71 0.83 -13.73 10.98
N TYR A 72 -0.02 -13.69 12.02
CA TYR A 72 0.31 -14.21 13.35
C TYR A 72 0.27 -15.74 13.41
N GLU A 73 -0.57 -16.38 12.60
CA GLU A 73 -0.74 -17.85 12.61
C GLU A 73 0.52 -18.62 12.18
N ASN A 74 1.37 -18.02 11.34
CA ASN A 74 2.56 -18.68 10.79
C ASN A 74 3.85 -17.88 10.97
N ASN A 75 3.81 -16.77 11.72
CA ASN A 75 4.94 -15.89 12.02
C ASN A 75 5.64 -15.35 10.77
N VAL A 76 4.85 -14.99 9.74
CA VAL A 76 5.36 -14.51 8.44
C VAL A 76 5.00 -13.05 8.22
N ILE A 77 5.96 -12.29 7.70
CA ILE A 77 5.79 -10.96 7.14
C ILE A 77 5.88 -11.09 5.62
N THR A 78 4.88 -10.63 4.90
CA THR A 78 4.91 -10.56 3.42
C THR A 78 4.93 -9.10 2.99
N ALA A 79 6.02 -8.67 2.36
CA ALA A 79 6.08 -7.39 1.66
C ALA A 79 5.51 -7.55 0.25
N ILE A 80 4.62 -6.65 -0.13
CA ILE A 80 3.92 -6.65 -1.43
C ILE A 80 4.07 -5.29 -2.08
N ASP A 81 4.60 -5.25 -3.30
CA ASP A 81 4.58 -4.06 -4.12
C ASP A 81 3.22 -3.90 -4.80
N MET A 82 2.54 -2.79 -4.51
CA MET A 82 1.18 -2.50 -4.96
C MET A 82 1.16 -1.34 -5.94
N THR A 83 0.20 -1.38 -6.87
CA THR A 83 -0.24 -0.23 -7.64
C THR A 83 -1.71 0.00 -7.36
N TYR A 84 -2.06 1.23 -7.03
CA TYR A 84 -3.44 1.66 -6.83
C TYR A 84 -3.85 2.62 -7.94
N PHE A 85 -5.05 2.37 -8.48
CA PHE A 85 -5.69 3.18 -9.50
C PHE A 85 -6.91 3.83 -8.89
N TYR A 86 -7.03 5.15 -9.00
CA TYR A 86 -8.11 5.93 -8.41
C TYR A 86 -8.91 6.64 -9.50
N ASP A 87 -10.22 6.55 -9.39
CA ASP A 87 -11.18 7.35 -10.16
C ASP A 87 -11.93 8.27 -9.19
N TYR A 88 -11.52 9.52 -9.09
CA TYR A 88 -12.10 10.49 -8.15
C TYR A 88 -13.55 10.83 -8.47
N ASN A 89 -14.05 10.57 -9.70
CA ASN A 89 -15.47 10.69 -10.02
C ASN A 89 -16.34 9.71 -9.22
N GLN A 90 -15.75 8.65 -8.66
CA GLN A 90 -16.41 7.68 -7.80
C GLN A 90 -16.22 7.99 -6.30
N SER A 91 -15.55 9.06 -5.93
CA SER A 91 -15.45 9.49 -4.53
C SER A 91 -16.80 9.94 -4.00
N ILE A 92 -17.00 9.85 -2.67
CA ILE A 92 -18.24 10.31 -2.01
C ILE A 92 -18.54 11.75 -2.39
N ALA A 93 -17.54 12.63 -2.34
CA ALA A 93 -17.70 14.04 -2.68
C ALA A 93 -18.20 14.25 -4.12
N SER A 94 -17.63 13.51 -5.09
CA SER A 94 -18.05 13.59 -6.49
C SER A 94 -19.42 13.00 -6.72
N LEU A 95 -19.78 11.92 -6.03
CA LEU A 95 -21.07 11.27 -6.15
C LEU A 95 -22.18 12.07 -5.46
N ALA A 96 -21.90 12.69 -4.31
CA ALA A 96 -22.86 13.56 -3.60
C ALA A 96 -23.33 14.75 -4.46
N ASN A 97 -22.46 15.24 -5.36
CA ASN A 97 -22.84 16.27 -6.31
C ASN A 97 -23.74 15.78 -7.46
N LYS A 98 -23.89 14.46 -7.63
CA LYS A 98 -24.66 13.84 -8.74
C LYS A 98 -25.94 13.18 -8.27
N PHE A 99 -26.04 12.82 -6.99
CA PHE A 99 -27.16 12.08 -6.42
C PHE A 99 -27.80 12.88 -5.29
N TYR A 100 -29.13 12.82 -5.21
CA TYR A 100 -29.91 13.64 -4.26
C TYR A 100 -29.99 13.02 -2.86
N THR A 101 -29.72 11.70 -2.72
CA THR A 101 -29.84 11.01 -1.44
C THR A 101 -28.54 10.35 -1.02
N ALA A 102 -28.28 10.32 0.29
CA ALA A 102 -27.15 9.59 0.85
C ALA A 102 -27.23 8.08 0.54
N GLU A 103 -28.42 7.52 0.47
CA GLU A 103 -28.66 6.11 0.14
C GLU A 103 -28.16 5.76 -1.27
N ASP A 104 -28.47 6.61 -2.27
CA ASP A 104 -28.01 6.42 -3.65
C ASP A 104 -26.48 6.50 -3.74
N VAL A 105 -25.88 7.45 -3.03
CA VAL A 105 -24.41 7.58 -2.94
C VAL A 105 -23.80 6.31 -2.35
N LEU A 106 -24.29 5.85 -1.20
CA LEU A 106 -23.79 4.64 -0.53
C LEU A 106 -23.95 3.39 -1.41
N LYS A 107 -25.09 3.26 -2.12
CA LYS A 107 -25.32 2.16 -3.06
C LYS A 107 -24.29 2.16 -4.19
N LYS A 108 -23.97 3.32 -4.74
CA LYS A 108 -22.96 3.45 -5.81
C LYS A 108 -21.56 3.09 -5.31
N ILE A 109 -21.17 3.58 -4.13
CA ILE A 109 -19.85 3.31 -3.55
C ILE A 109 -19.66 1.83 -3.21
N LYS A 110 -20.70 1.16 -2.67
CA LYS A 110 -20.66 -0.30 -2.44
C LYS A 110 -20.41 -1.09 -3.72
N LEU A 111 -20.90 -0.61 -4.87
CA LEU A 111 -20.66 -1.24 -6.16
C LEU A 111 -19.30 -0.92 -6.75
N ASN A 112 -18.77 0.27 -6.46
CA ASN A 112 -17.50 0.75 -6.97
C ASN A 112 -16.94 1.85 -6.07
N SER A 113 -15.97 1.52 -5.26
CA SER A 113 -15.30 2.46 -4.34
C SER A 113 -14.46 3.53 -5.06
N GLY A 114 -14.27 3.42 -6.38
CA GLY A 114 -13.37 4.27 -7.14
C GLY A 114 -11.91 3.87 -7.06
N ILE A 115 -11.59 2.81 -6.31
CA ILE A 115 -10.21 2.32 -6.14
C ILE A 115 -10.10 0.89 -6.68
N LYS A 116 -9.03 0.66 -7.45
CA LYS A 116 -8.56 -0.68 -7.82
C LYS A 116 -7.14 -0.87 -7.35
N SER A 117 -6.79 -2.09 -6.98
CA SER A 117 -5.44 -2.48 -6.56
C SER A 117 -4.87 -3.59 -7.44
N GLN A 118 -3.57 -3.55 -7.67
CA GLN A 118 -2.83 -4.55 -8.45
C GLN A 118 -1.54 -4.90 -7.73
N MET A 119 -1.31 -6.18 -7.48
CA MET A 119 -0.04 -6.69 -6.95
C MET A 119 0.99 -6.78 -8.09
N LYS A 120 2.19 -6.22 -7.85
CA LYS A 120 3.31 -6.29 -8.82
C LYS A 120 4.33 -7.35 -8.46
N GLY A 121 4.49 -7.64 -7.19
CA GLY A 121 5.42 -8.63 -6.70
C GLY A 121 5.38 -8.74 -5.19
N SER A 122 6.01 -9.77 -4.65
CA SER A 122 6.08 -10.00 -3.21
C SER A 122 7.34 -10.73 -2.79
N ILE A 123 7.67 -10.61 -1.51
CA ILE A 123 8.74 -11.31 -0.83
C ILE A 123 8.30 -11.58 0.62
N SER A 124 8.73 -12.70 1.21
CA SER A 124 8.35 -13.08 2.56
C SER A 124 9.55 -13.22 3.48
N PHE A 125 9.33 -12.87 4.77
CA PHE A 125 10.33 -12.86 5.84
C PHE A 125 9.77 -13.54 7.08
N ASN A 126 10.65 -14.07 7.91
CA ASN A 126 10.38 -14.38 9.31
C ASN A 126 10.26 -13.09 10.13
N TYR A 127 9.81 -13.18 11.37
CA TYR A 127 9.68 -12.02 12.28
C TYR A 127 11.00 -11.35 12.63
N ASP A 128 12.11 -12.08 12.56
CA ASP A 128 13.47 -11.54 12.77
C ASP A 128 14.03 -10.81 11.53
N GLY A 129 13.27 -10.77 10.43
CA GLY A 129 13.69 -10.16 9.17
C GLY A 129 14.46 -11.12 8.25
N SER A 130 14.72 -12.37 8.66
CA SER A 130 15.36 -13.35 7.78
C SER A 130 14.43 -13.73 6.63
N GLN A 131 14.99 -13.78 5.41
CA GLN A 131 14.22 -14.00 4.20
C GLN A 131 13.77 -15.46 4.06
N ILE A 132 12.46 -15.67 3.79
CA ILE A 132 11.88 -17.00 3.54
C ILE A 132 11.84 -17.31 2.04
N SER A 133 11.53 -16.32 1.21
CA SER A 133 11.39 -16.49 -0.23
C SER A 133 12.18 -15.44 -1.00
N THR A 134 12.56 -15.73 -2.24
CA THR A 134 13.07 -14.71 -3.16
C THR A 134 11.94 -13.79 -3.62
N TYR A 135 12.29 -12.57 -4.03
CA TYR A 135 11.30 -11.65 -4.59
C TYR A 135 10.67 -12.26 -5.86
N THR A 136 9.35 -12.41 -5.85
CA THR A 136 8.57 -12.89 -6.98
C THR A 136 7.89 -11.72 -7.67
N LYS A 137 8.32 -11.41 -8.90
CA LYS A 137 7.64 -10.43 -9.76
C LYS A 137 6.48 -11.12 -10.46
N TYR A 138 5.29 -10.51 -10.40
CA TYR A 138 4.11 -11.07 -11.07
C TYR A 138 4.08 -10.68 -12.56
N ASN A 139 3.64 -11.63 -13.38
CA ASN A 139 3.42 -11.36 -14.81
C ASN A 139 2.09 -10.61 -14.99
N LEU A 140 2.17 -9.30 -15.18
CA LEU A 140 1.01 -8.43 -15.31
C LEU A 140 0.22 -8.62 -16.63
N SER A 141 0.74 -9.42 -17.58
CA SER A 141 -0.03 -9.84 -18.76
C SER A 141 -0.97 -11.03 -18.45
N ASN A 142 -0.87 -11.64 -17.26
CA ASN A 142 -1.77 -12.68 -16.82
C ASN A 142 -3.00 -12.04 -16.16
N PRO A 143 -4.24 -12.32 -16.63
CA PRO A 143 -5.48 -11.75 -16.08
C PRO A 143 -5.69 -11.98 -14.59
N LYS A 144 -5.05 -13.00 -13.99
CA LYS A 144 -5.04 -13.24 -12.54
C LYS A 144 -4.51 -12.03 -11.75
N TYR A 145 -3.63 -11.22 -12.35
CA TYR A 145 -3.03 -10.05 -11.73
C TYR A 145 -3.59 -8.73 -12.27
N ASP A 146 -4.72 -8.76 -12.97
CA ASP A 146 -5.42 -7.54 -13.37
C ASP A 146 -5.85 -6.70 -12.15
N PRO A 147 -5.96 -5.37 -12.31
CA PRO A 147 -6.42 -4.52 -11.24
C PRO A 147 -7.79 -4.94 -10.71
N GLN A 148 -7.84 -5.35 -9.44
CA GLN A 148 -9.06 -5.77 -8.76
C GLN A 148 -9.71 -4.59 -8.03
N LYS A 149 -11.04 -4.54 -7.97
CA LYS A 149 -11.76 -3.55 -7.17
C LYS A 149 -11.42 -3.74 -5.69
N SER A 150 -11.20 -2.63 -5.00
CA SER A 150 -10.99 -2.60 -3.55
C SER A 150 -12.28 -2.18 -2.87
N ASP A 151 -12.92 -3.10 -2.14
CA ASP A 151 -14.11 -2.76 -1.36
C ASP A 151 -13.72 -1.86 -0.18
N MET A 152 -14.59 -0.91 0.19
CA MET A 152 -14.30 0.08 1.23
C MET A 152 -13.93 -0.53 2.60
N THR A 153 -14.41 -1.73 2.89
CA THR A 153 -14.10 -2.46 4.12
C THR A 153 -12.86 -3.35 4.01
N SER A 154 -12.22 -3.37 2.84
CA SER A 154 -11.05 -4.20 2.58
C SER A 154 -9.75 -3.54 3.04
N ALA A 155 -8.78 -4.37 3.41
CA ALA A 155 -7.44 -3.91 3.75
C ALA A 155 -6.74 -3.24 2.55
N SER A 156 -7.03 -3.66 1.32
CA SER A 156 -6.49 -3.02 0.10
C SER A 156 -7.05 -1.62 -0.10
N TYR A 157 -8.30 -1.37 0.32
CA TYR A 157 -8.87 -0.01 0.33
C TYR A 157 -8.17 0.87 1.36
N ALA A 158 -8.05 0.42 2.61
CA ALA A 158 -7.41 1.20 3.68
C ALA A 158 -5.97 1.60 3.31
N THR A 159 -5.17 0.67 2.76
CA THR A 159 -3.81 0.98 2.31
C THR A 159 -3.76 1.94 1.14
N ALA A 160 -4.71 1.82 0.19
CA ALA A 160 -4.84 2.75 -0.93
C ALA A 160 -5.26 4.14 -0.45
N ALA A 161 -6.30 4.24 0.41
CA ALA A 161 -6.78 5.51 0.95
C ALA A 161 -5.67 6.25 1.72
N PHE A 162 -4.91 5.54 2.56
CA PHE A 162 -3.73 6.12 3.22
C PHE A 162 -2.67 6.58 2.22
N SER A 163 -2.36 5.78 1.19
CA SER A 163 -1.38 6.15 0.17
C SER A 163 -1.80 7.41 -0.59
N PHE A 164 -3.10 7.57 -0.87
CA PHE A 164 -3.65 8.76 -1.49
C PHE A 164 -3.53 9.98 -0.58
N TYR A 165 -3.90 9.83 0.70
CA TYR A 165 -3.77 10.89 1.70
C TYR A 165 -2.31 11.38 1.82
N LYS A 166 -1.36 10.46 1.92
CA LYS A 166 0.08 10.81 2.03
C LYS A 166 0.63 11.45 0.77
N ALA A 167 0.14 11.06 -0.42
CA ALA A 167 0.59 11.62 -1.69
C ALA A 167 0.07 13.04 -1.94
N TYR A 168 -1.16 13.35 -1.49
CA TYR A 168 -1.85 14.60 -1.87
C TYR A 168 -2.31 15.45 -0.69
N ASN A 169 -2.11 15.01 0.54
CA ASN A 169 -2.61 15.64 1.77
C ASN A 169 -4.12 15.91 1.71
N MET A 170 -4.86 14.98 1.10
CA MET A 170 -6.30 15.04 0.98
C MET A 170 -6.89 13.63 1.03
N TYR A 171 -8.05 13.45 1.65
CA TYR A 171 -8.74 12.18 1.69
C TYR A 171 -9.41 11.86 0.35
N PHE A 172 -9.40 10.59 -0.04
CA PHE A 172 -10.16 10.13 -1.20
C PHE A 172 -11.67 10.13 -0.90
N ASN A 173 -12.05 9.62 0.29
CA ASN A 173 -13.41 9.64 0.83
C ASN A 173 -13.39 10.11 2.29
N GLN A 174 -13.45 11.42 2.53
CA GLN A 174 -13.20 12.03 3.84
C GLN A 174 -13.94 11.34 5.00
N LEU A 175 -15.24 11.10 4.90
CA LEU A 175 -16.06 10.52 5.98
C LEU A 175 -15.66 9.10 6.40
N PHE A 176 -14.93 8.36 5.55
CA PHE A 176 -14.48 6.99 5.86
C PHE A 176 -12.99 6.94 6.14
N ASP A 177 -12.23 7.79 5.48
CA ASP A 177 -10.77 7.71 5.51
C ASP A 177 -10.21 8.36 6.78
N GLU A 178 -10.93 9.32 7.39
CA GLU A 178 -10.53 9.94 8.67
C GLU A 178 -10.48 8.92 9.83
N ASP A 179 -11.34 7.90 9.79
CA ASP A 179 -11.38 6.87 10.82
C ASP A 179 -10.20 5.87 10.74
N PHE A 180 -9.46 5.88 9.63
CA PHE A 180 -8.33 4.95 9.41
C PHE A 180 -6.95 5.55 9.77
N PHE A 181 -6.83 6.87 9.95
CA PHE A 181 -5.49 7.51 10.02
C PHE A 181 -5.22 8.32 11.28
#